data_d08b6958926aadca8342758a27e74546
#
_entry.id   d08b6958926aadca8342758a27e74546
#
_cell.length_a   1.000
_cell.length_b   1.000
_cell.length_c   1.000
_cell.angle_alpha   90.00
_cell.angle_beta   90.00
_cell.angle_gamma   90.00
#
_symmetry.space_group_name_H-M   'P 1'
#
loop_
_entity.id
_entity.type
_entity.pdbx_description
1 polymer ?
#
loop_
_entity_poly.entity_id
_entity_poly.type
_entity_poly.pdbx_seq_one_letter_code
_entity_poly.pdbx_strand_id
1 'polypeptide(L)'
;DALRPQQRLTLLCAYDDSARSLTEKILERPRLLERIRQGIVDKDRAYLTVFNSTPLERKLAVLLGIPLNGVDPSLNHIGTKSGSRKAFKEAGVALPFGYEDLRTEGEIADSLYDMKKRDPNLRRAVIKLNESFSGEGNALYRYPEEFSRAAVRDQMHQLQLSIPKETPEVYLDKFTRMGGIVEEFMDANEKCSP
;
A
#
# COMPACT_ATOMS: atom_id res chain seq x y z
N ASP A 1 -25.50 -0.38 33.42
CA ASP A 1 -26.28 -1.10 32.39
C ASP A 1 -25.54 -1.01 31.05
N ALA A 2 -24.85 -2.11 30.70
CA ALA A 2 -24.24 -2.22 29.38
C ALA A 2 -25.37 -2.47 28.36
N LEU A 3 -25.78 -1.43 27.64
CA LEU A 3 -26.65 -1.57 26.49
C LEU A 3 -26.09 -2.69 25.56
N ARG A 4 -26.99 -3.57 25.08
CA ARG A 4 -26.60 -4.60 24.12
C ARG A 4 -25.95 -3.95 22.89
N PRO A 5 -24.91 -4.53 22.28
CA PRO A 5 -24.21 -3.93 21.13
C PRO A 5 -25.19 -3.46 20.03
N GLN A 6 -26.25 -4.20 19.76
CA GLN A 6 -27.28 -3.86 18.77
C GLN A 6 -28.02 -2.54 19.05
N GLN A 7 -28.14 -2.15 20.32
CA GLN A 7 -28.77 -0.88 20.72
C GLN A 7 -27.87 0.35 20.55
N ARG A 8 -26.56 0.11 20.33
CA ARG A 8 -25.54 1.16 20.16
C ARG A 8 -25.06 1.29 18.73
N LEU A 9 -25.45 0.37 17.86
CA LEU A 9 -24.98 0.29 16.47
C LEU A 9 -26.11 0.71 15.52
N THR A 10 -25.84 1.70 14.67
CA THR A 10 -26.68 2.06 13.53
C THR A 10 -25.97 1.71 12.24
N LEU A 11 -26.53 0.79 11.47
CA LEU A 11 -26.00 0.40 10.17
C LEU A 11 -26.69 1.22 9.08
N LEU A 12 -25.89 1.80 8.18
CA LEU A 12 -26.34 2.53 7.01
C LEU A 12 -25.72 1.92 5.75
N CYS A 13 -26.46 1.93 4.66
CA CYS A 13 -26.04 1.43 3.36
C CYS A 13 -26.16 2.51 2.30
N ALA A 14 -25.19 2.57 1.39
CA ALA A 14 -25.22 3.46 0.24
C ALA A 14 -26.08 2.93 -0.93
N TYR A 15 -26.47 1.65 -0.91
CA TYR A 15 -27.19 0.96 -1.99
C TYR A 15 -26.55 1.16 -3.37
N ASP A 16 -25.25 0.90 -3.44
CA ASP A 16 -24.44 1.11 -4.63
C ASP A 16 -23.32 0.03 -4.67
N ASP A 17 -23.39 -0.84 -5.66
CA ASP A 17 -22.48 -1.96 -5.87
C ASP A 17 -21.31 -1.63 -6.81
N SER A 18 -21.21 -0.36 -7.27
CA SER A 18 -20.08 0.07 -8.10
C SER A 18 -18.73 -0.06 -7.37
N ALA A 19 -17.64 -0.12 -8.12
CA ALA A 19 -16.28 -0.23 -7.58
C ALA A 19 -15.74 1.07 -6.92
N ARG A 20 -16.57 2.15 -6.85
CA ARG A 20 -16.18 3.42 -6.21
C ARG A 20 -16.03 3.25 -4.69
N SER A 21 -15.22 4.11 -4.08
CA SER A 21 -15.03 4.08 -2.63
C SER A 21 -16.32 4.38 -1.87
N LEU A 22 -16.48 3.81 -0.66
CA LEU A 22 -17.66 4.07 0.18
C LEU A 22 -17.80 5.56 0.49
N THR A 23 -16.71 6.26 0.73
CA THR A 23 -16.71 7.68 1.05
C THR A 23 -17.21 8.52 -0.13
N GLU A 24 -16.80 8.20 -1.36
CA GLU A 24 -17.30 8.83 -2.56
C GLU A 24 -18.83 8.64 -2.69
N LYS A 25 -19.30 7.40 -2.48
CA LYS A 25 -20.74 7.08 -2.48
C LYS A 25 -21.53 7.88 -1.44
N ILE A 26 -20.97 8.06 -0.24
CA ILE A 26 -21.59 8.87 0.83
C ILE A 26 -21.64 10.34 0.42
N LEU A 27 -20.54 10.90 -0.09
CA LEU A 27 -20.44 12.31 -0.47
C LEU A 27 -21.41 12.70 -1.58
N GLU A 28 -21.72 11.78 -2.47
CA GLU A 28 -22.70 11.99 -3.57
C GLU A 28 -24.16 11.82 -3.14
N ARG A 29 -24.42 11.43 -1.89
CA ARG A 29 -25.78 11.16 -1.37
C ARG A 29 -26.14 12.08 -0.20
N PRO A 30 -26.67 13.29 -0.48
CA PRO A 30 -26.96 14.26 0.58
C PRO A 30 -27.89 13.71 1.67
N ARG A 31 -28.86 12.85 1.31
CA ARG A 31 -29.74 12.23 2.28
C ARG A 31 -29.04 11.24 3.20
N LEU A 32 -28.07 10.48 2.68
CA LEU A 32 -27.27 9.56 3.49
C LEU A 32 -26.35 10.34 4.42
N LEU A 33 -25.70 11.39 3.90
CA LEU A 33 -24.83 12.27 4.68
C LEU A 33 -25.63 12.94 5.83
N GLU A 34 -26.86 13.38 5.55
CA GLU A 34 -27.72 13.98 6.59
C GLU A 34 -28.13 12.96 7.65
N ARG A 35 -28.46 11.73 7.26
CA ARG A 35 -28.73 10.65 8.23
C ARG A 35 -27.53 10.34 9.11
N ILE A 36 -26.31 10.35 8.56
CA ILE A 36 -25.08 10.19 9.35
C ILE A 36 -24.96 11.35 10.33
N ARG A 37 -25.16 12.59 9.88
CA ARG A 37 -25.08 13.80 10.72
C ARG A 37 -26.06 13.76 11.88
N GLN A 38 -27.30 13.31 11.63
CA GLN A 38 -28.34 13.16 12.66
C GLN A 38 -28.00 12.08 13.71
N GLY A 39 -27.20 11.09 13.32
CA GLY A 39 -26.71 10.08 14.25
C GLY A 39 -25.59 10.58 15.18
N ILE A 40 -24.98 11.73 14.90
CA ILE A 40 -23.93 12.35 15.71
C ILE A 40 -24.60 13.25 16.74
N VAL A 41 -24.90 12.70 17.92
CA VAL A 41 -25.59 13.41 19.00
C VAL A 41 -24.72 14.48 19.63
N ASP A 42 -23.43 14.19 19.81
CA ASP A 42 -22.45 15.06 20.45
C ASP A 42 -21.16 15.06 19.62
N LYS A 43 -20.86 16.19 18.98
CA LYS A 43 -19.70 16.33 18.10
C LYS A 43 -18.36 16.35 18.86
N ASP A 44 -18.37 16.80 20.12
CA ASP A 44 -17.16 16.84 20.94
C ASP A 44 -16.75 15.45 21.43
N ARG A 45 -17.66 14.48 21.33
CA ARG A 45 -17.47 13.08 21.70
C ARG A 45 -17.54 12.11 20.51
N ALA A 46 -17.49 12.65 19.30
CA ALA A 46 -17.56 11.88 18.06
C ALA A 46 -16.28 12.04 17.23
N TYR A 47 -15.90 11.01 16.53
CA TYR A 47 -14.83 11.04 15.53
C TYR A 47 -15.12 10.06 14.40
N LEU A 48 -14.54 10.31 13.24
CA LEU A 48 -14.61 9.45 12.08
C LEU A 48 -13.43 8.48 12.09
N THR A 49 -13.70 7.18 12.08
CA THR A 49 -12.68 6.14 11.87
C THR A 49 -12.81 5.60 10.45
N VAL A 50 -11.68 5.46 9.78
CA VAL A 50 -11.61 5.02 8.38
C VAL A 50 -10.53 3.96 8.22
N PHE A 51 -10.67 3.14 7.19
CA PHE A 51 -9.65 2.15 6.85
C PHE A 51 -8.44 2.81 6.16
N ASN A 52 -8.71 3.63 5.14
CA ASN A 52 -7.71 4.46 4.47
C ASN A 52 -8.07 5.94 4.66
N SER A 53 -7.05 6.76 4.99
CA SER A 53 -7.20 8.19 5.08
C SER A 53 -6.84 8.84 3.75
N THR A 54 -7.86 9.31 3.00
CA THR A 54 -7.69 10.01 1.73
C THR A 54 -8.28 11.42 1.81
N PRO A 55 -8.06 12.29 0.80
CA PRO A 55 -8.74 13.58 0.74
C PRO A 55 -10.27 13.51 0.82
N LEU A 56 -10.88 12.39 0.41
CA LEU A 56 -12.33 12.18 0.50
C LEU A 56 -12.77 12.00 1.95
N GLU A 57 -12.07 11.20 2.74
CA GLU A 57 -12.34 11.00 4.17
C GLU A 57 -12.14 12.30 4.95
N ARG A 58 -11.10 13.07 4.64
CA ARG A 58 -10.91 14.41 5.20
C ARG A 58 -12.09 15.32 4.86
N LYS A 59 -12.53 15.34 3.60
CA LYS A 59 -13.71 16.12 3.17
C LYS A 59 -14.97 15.69 3.93
N LEU A 60 -15.18 14.38 4.10
CA LEU A 60 -16.32 13.86 4.86
C LEU A 60 -16.29 14.29 6.32
N ALA A 61 -15.13 14.18 6.99
CA ALA A 61 -14.96 14.61 8.38
C ALA A 61 -15.28 16.11 8.56
N VAL A 62 -14.79 16.96 7.65
CA VAL A 62 -15.08 18.40 7.64
C VAL A 62 -16.58 18.66 7.46
N LEU A 63 -17.24 17.98 6.52
CA LEU A 63 -18.69 18.13 6.29
C LEU A 63 -19.53 17.65 7.48
N LEU A 64 -19.07 16.63 8.22
CA LEU A 64 -19.74 16.16 9.44
C LEU A 64 -19.42 17.07 10.63
N GLY A 65 -18.33 17.82 10.61
CA GLY A 65 -17.86 18.68 11.70
C GLY A 65 -17.32 17.88 12.87
N ILE A 66 -16.63 16.76 12.60
CA ILE A 66 -15.98 15.90 13.60
C ILE A 66 -14.55 15.58 13.17
N PRO A 67 -13.63 15.29 14.10
CA PRO A 67 -12.26 14.93 13.78
C PRO A 67 -12.17 13.59 13.04
N LEU A 68 -11.17 13.48 12.16
CA LEU A 68 -10.77 12.23 11.52
C LEU A 68 -9.71 11.53 12.41
N ASN A 69 -10.00 10.33 12.85
CA ASN A 69 -9.03 9.47 13.53
C ASN A 69 -8.19 8.73 12.49
N GLY A 70 -7.16 9.39 12.01
CA GLY A 70 -6.26 8.87 10.98
C GLY A 70 -5.15 9.86 10.67
N VAL A 71 -4.19 9.41 9.88
CA VAL A 71 -3.09 10.27 9.41
C VAL A 71 -3.63 11.28 8.40
N ASP A 72 -3.11 12.52 8.41
CA ASP A 72 -3.46 13.49 7.38
C ASP A 72 -3.12 12.94 5.99
N PRO A 73 -4.05 12.97 5.03
CA PRO A 73 -3.82 12.45 3.68
C PRO A 73 -2.63 13.06 2.95
N SER A 74 -2.22 14.26 3.31
CA SER A 74 -1.01 14.89 2.75
C SER A 74 0.28 14.13 3.09
N LEU A 75 0.27 13.31 4.16
CA LEU A 75 1.39 12.51 4.64
C LEU A 75 1.36 11.06 4.09
N ASN A 76 0.38 10.69 3.30
CA ASN A 76 0.24 9.31 2.78
C ASN A 76 1.47 8.86 1.98
N HIS A 77 2.18 9.79 1.33
CA HIS A 77 3.41 9.49 0.61
C HIS A 77 4.50 8.88 1.51
N ILE A 78 4.54 9.23 2.81
CA ILE A 78 5.49 8.66 3.78
C ILE A 78 5.15 7.18 4.06
N GLY A 79 3.86 6.82 4.02
CA GLY A 79 3.38 5.46 4.25
C GLY A 79 3.60 4.49 3.06
N THR A 80 3.99 4.99 1.89
CA THR A 80 4.35 4.11 0.76
C THR A 80 5.65 3.35 1.03
N LYS A 81 5.91 2.27 0.29
CA LYS A 81 7.18 1.53 0.44
C LYS A 81 8.40 2.42 0.18
N SER A 82 8.33 3.28 -0.86
CA SER A 82 9.40 4.25 -1.16
C SER A 82 9.53 5.32 -0.08
N GLY A 83 8.41 5.88 0.38
CA GLY A 83 8.40 6.91 1.41
C GLY A 83 8.92 6.39 2.75
N SER A 84 8.49 5.21 3.18
CA SER A 84 8.96 4.56 4.41
C SER A 84 10.47 4.31 4.37
N ARG A 85 11.02 3.85 3.24
CA ARG A 85 12.48 3.66 3.10
C ARG A 85 13.24 4.97 3.24
N LYS A 86 12.74 6.06 2.65
CA LYS A 86 13.35 7.40 2.80
C LYS A 86 13.32 7.86 4.26
N ALA A 87 12.18 7.75 4.92
CA ALA A 87 12.04 8.10 6.33
C ALA A 87 12.99 7.28 7.23
N PHE A 88 13.14 5.98 6.97
CA PHE A 88 14.09 5.14 7.72
C PHE A 88 15.55 5.53 7.47
N LYS A 89 15.91 5.88 6.22
CA LYS A 89 17.24 6.38 5.89
C LYS A 89 17.55 7.69 6.65
N GLU A 90 16.61 8.63 6.65
CA GLU A 90 16.73 9.90 7.37
C GLU A 90 16.84 9.70 8.88
N ALA A 91 16.12 8.74 9.43
CA ALA A 91 16.17 8.38 10.85
C ALA A 91 17.38 7.53 11.25
N GLY A 92 18.24 7.14 10.30
CA GLY A 92 19.40 6.28 10.56
C GLY A 92 19.03 4.84 10.94
N VAL A 93 17.82 4.38 10.59
CA VAL A 93 17.36 3.02 10.84
C VAL A 93 17.93 2.08 9.76
N ALA A 94 18.48 0.94 10.19
CA ALA A 94 18.95 -0.08 9.28
C ALA A 94 17.80 -0.67 8.46
N LEU A 95 18.01 -0.83 7.14
CA LEU A 95 17.05 -1.42 6.22
C LEU A 95 17.77 -2.26 5.16
N PRO A 96 17.08 -3.23 4.54
CA PRO A 96 17.65 -4.02 3.46
C PRO A 96 18.16 -3.13 2.32
N PHE A 97 19.30 -3.49 1.71
CA PHE A 97 19.81 -2.73 0.58
C PHE A 97 18.84 -2.78 -0.59
N GLY A 98 18.64 -1.64 -1.27
CA GLY A 98 17.72 -1.56 -2.40
C GLY A 98 17.48 -0.15 -2.87
N TYR A 99 16.56 -0.03 -3.81
CA TYR A 99 16.21 1.20 -4.52
C TYR A 99 14.72 1.52 -4.36
N GLU A 100 14.41 2.77 -4.20
CA GLU A 100 13.05 3.31 -4.12
C GLU A 100 12.73 4.21 -5.31
N ASP A 101 11.44 4.60 -5.43
CA ASP A 101 10.86 5.46 -6.47
C ASP A 101 10.96 4.92 -7.90
N LEU A 102 11.08 3.62 -8.04
CA LEU A 102 11.11 2.98 -9.35
C LEU A 102 9.71 2.97 -9.96
N ARG A 103 9.63 3.15 -11.30
CA ARG A 103 8.35 3.21 -12.02
C ARG A 103 8.31 2.34 -13.27
N THR A 104 9.46 1.97 -13.82
CA THR A 104 9.53 1.24 -15.08
C THR A 104 10.22 -0.10 -14.91
N GLU A 105 9.89 -1.04 -15.77
CA GLU A 105 10.59 -2.33 -15.87
C GLU A 105 12.10 -2.15 -16.06
N GLY A 106 12.49 -1.17 -16.87
CA GLY A 106 13.89 -0.85 -17.10
C GLY A 106 14.61 -0.43 -15.81
N GLU A 107 14.00 0.45 -15.00
CA GLU A 107 14.56 0.87 -13.71
C GLU A 107 14.66 -0.29 -12.72
N ILE A 108 13.66 -1.19 -12.71
CA ILE A 108 13.71 -2.40 -11.89
C ILE A 108 14.91 -3.27 -12.33
N ALA A 109 15.02 -3.55 -13.62
CA ALA A 109 16.08 -4.41 -14.17
C ALA A 109 17.47 -3.82 -13.93
N ASP A 110 17.65 -2.50 -14.10
CA ASP A 110 18.91 -1.82 -13.82
C ASP A 110 19.25 -1.85 -12.33
N SER A 111 18.27 -1.67 -11.45
CA SER A 111 18.44 -1.79 -10.00
C SER A 111 18.84 -3.21 -9.58
N LEU A 112 18.18 -4.23 -10.12
CA LEU A 112 18.53 -5.63 -9.89
C LEU A 112 19.94 -5.96 -10.37
N TYR A 113 20.31 -5.47 -11.56
CA TYR A 113 21.65 -5.65 -12.09
C TYR A 113 22.71 -5.01 -11.18
N ASP A 114 22.47 -3.80 -10.71
CA ASP A 114 23.40 -3.08 -9.85
C ASP A 114 23.54 -3.73 -8.46
N MET A 115 22.43 -4.20 -7.89
CA MET A 115 22.41 -4.97 -6.63
C MET A 115 23.29 -6.23 -6.73
N LYS A 116 23.14 -7.01 -7.80
CA LYS A 116 23.93 -8.23 -8.04
C LYS A 116 25.41 -7.93 -8.29
N LYS A 117 25.71 -6.81 -8.96
CA LYS A 117 27.09 -6.34 -9.17
C LYS A 117 27.74 -5.96 -7.84
N ARG A 118 26.98 -5.35 -6.93
CA ARG A 118 27.46 -4.98 -5.60
C ARG A 118 27.66 -6.20 -4.69
N ASP A 119 26.73 -7.13 -4.69
CA ASP A 119 26.82 -8.41 -3.99
C ASP A 119 26.68 -9.59 -4.97
N PRO A 120 27.79 -10.16 -5.46
CA PRO A 120 27.77 -11.31 -6.34
C PRO A 120 27.11 -12.57 -5.76
N ASN A 121 26.95 -12.66 -4.42
CA ASN A 121 26.30 -13.78 -3.76
C ASN A 121 24.80 -13.64 -3.65
N LEU A 122 24.26 -12.46 -3.98
CA LEU A 122 22.81 -12.21 -3.92
C LEU A 122 22.07 -13.16 -4.88
N ARG A 123 21.20 -14.01 -4.32
CA ARG A 123 20.45 -15.01 -5.09
C ARG A 123 19.02 -14.56 -5.40
N ARG A 124 18.46 -13.70 -4.58
CA ARG A 124 17.07 -13.27 -4.64
C ARG A 124 16.91 -11.80 -4.30
N ALA A 125 15.94 -11.16 -4.88
CA ALA A 125 15.48 -9.82 -4.51
C ALA A 125 13.95 -9.82 -4.39
N VAL A 126 13.41 -8.82 -3.73
CA VAL A 126 11.95 -8.59 -3.64
C VAL A 126 11.65 -7.28 -4.32
N ILE A 127 10.69 -7.33 -5.23
CA ILE A 127 10.08 -6.15 -5.85
C ILE A 127 8.75 -5.91 -5.13
N LYS A 128 8.48 -4.68 -4.70
CA LYS A 128 7.27 -4.36 -3.95
C LYS A 128 6.57 -3.14 -4.54
N LEU A 129 5.27 -3.24 -4.77
CA LEU A 129 4.45 -2.09 -5.10
C LEU A 129 4.42 -1.09 -3.93
N ASN A 130 4.41 0.20 -4.23
CA ASN A 130 4.33 1.26 -3.21
C ASN A 130 3.11 1.10 -2.31
N GLU A 131 1.98 0.75 -2.89
CA GLU A 131 0.71 0.57 -2.18
C GLU A 131 0.18 -0.85 -2.44
N SER A 132 0.08 -1.65 -1.39
CA SER A 132 -0.46 -3.00 -1.48
C SER A 132 -0.85 -3.53 -0.10
N PHE A 133 -1.77 -4.51 -0.09
CA PHE A 133 -2.25 -5.16 1.13
C PHE A 133 -1.46 -6.43 1.44
N SER A 134 -1.11 -6.63 2.71
CA SER A 134 -0.66 -7.91 3.27
C SER A 134 0.31 -8.72 2.39
N GLY A 135 1.24 -8.05 1.72
CA GLY A 135 2.21 -8.71 0.84
C GLY A 135 1.70 -9.05 -0.56
N GLU A 136 0.45 -8.77 -0.90
CA GLU A 136 -0.09 -9.03 -2.25
C GLU A 136 0.62 -8.26 -3.36
N GLY A 137 1.29 -7.16 -3.03
CA GLY A 137 2.11 -6.39 -3.97
C GLY A 137 3.58 -6.81 -4.02
N ASN A 138 3.93 -7.98 -3.51
CA ASN A 138 5.29 -8.47 -3.53
C ASN A 138 5.50 -9.44 -4.70
N ALA A 139 6.65 -9.31 -5.35
CA ALA A 139 7.15 -10.26 -6.34
C ALA A 139 8.56 -10.70 -5.97
N LEU A 140 8.79 -12.00 -5.92
CA LEU A 140 10.11 -12.55 -5.69
C LEU A 140 10.83 -12.70 -7.03
N TYR A 141 11.99 -12.07 -7.12
CA TYR A 141 12.92 -12.19 -8.23
C TYR A 141 14.04 -13.15 -7.86
N ARG A 142 14.37 -14.11 -8.75
CA ARG A 142 15.52 -15.01 -8.62
C ARG A 142 16.55 -14.67 -9.67
N TYR A 143 17.78 -14.42 -9.25
CA TYR A 143 18.84 -14.12 -10.21
C TYR A 143 19.15 -15.33 -11.08
N PRO A 144 19.34 -15.14 -12.40
CA PRO A 144 19.75 -16.21 -13.30
C PRO A 144 21.19 -16.65 -13.01
N GLU A 145 21.54 -17.86 -13.41
CA GLU A 145 22.92 -18.38 -13.27
C GLU A 145 23.89 -17.58 -14.13
N GLU A 146 23.51 -17.32 -15.38
CA GLU A 146 24.27 -16.44 -16.26
C GLU A 146 23.91 -14.98 -15.95
N PHE A 147 24.89 -14.21 -15.49
CA PHE A 147 24.67 -12.83 -15.10
C PHE A 147 25.02 -11.86 -16.23
N SER A 148 24.00 -11.35 -16.88
CA SER A 148 24.09 -10.29 -17.88
C SER A 148 22.88 -9.35 -17.75
N ARG A 149 22.96 -8.14 -18.33
CA ARG A 149 21.80 -7.21 -18.36
C ARG A 149 20.62 -7.82 -19.10
N ALA A 150 20.87 -8.57 -20.17
CA ALA A 150 19.82 -9.24 -20.94
C ALA A 150 19.15 -10.33 -20.08
N ALA A 151 19.93 -11.22 -19.47
CA ALA A 151 19.42 -12.28 -18.62
C ALA A 151 18.61 -11.75 -17.42
N VAL A 152 19.04 -10.62 -16.80
CA VAL A 152 18.29 -9.97 -15.74
C VAL A 152 16.93 -9.48 -16.23
N ARG A 153 16.83 -8.90 -17.43
CA ARG A 153 15.56 -8.45 -18.03
C ARG A 153 14.66 -9.63 -18.39
N ASP A 154 15.19 -10.64 -19.03
CA ASP A 154 14.42 -11.82 -19.43
C ASP A 154 13.83 -12.53 -18.20
N GLN A 155 14.56 -12.55 -17.09
CA GLN A 155 14.10 -13.12 -15.83
C GLN A 155 12.92 -12.35 -15.19
N MET A 156 12.67 -11.09 -15.57
CA MET A 156 11.51 -10.32 -15.11
C MET A 156 10.17 -10.96 -15.51
N HIS A 157 10.14 -11.71 -16.60
CA HIS A 157 8.94 -12.45 -17.03
C HIS A 157 8.69 -13.74 -16.23
N GLN A 158 9.58 -14.08 -15.29
CA GLN A 158 9.49 -15.26 -14.42
C GLN A 158 9.34 -14.89 -12.95
N LEU A 159 8.82 -13.70 -12.65
CA LEU A 159 8.54 -13.26 -11.29
C LEU A 159 7.60 -14.22 -10.57
N GLN A 160 7.97 -14.58 -9.35
CA GLN A 160 7.09 -15.35 -8.47
C GLN A 160 6.20 -14.38 -7.68
N LEU A 161 4.94 -14.29 -8.07
CA LEU A 161 3.98 -13.35 -7.51
C LEU A 161 3.27 -13.93 -6.28
N SER A 162 2.88 -13.05 -5.36
CA SER A 162 2.13 -13.43 -4.15
C SER A 162 0.66 -13.71 -4.44
N ILE A 163 0.09 -13.13 -5.51
CA ILE A 163 -1.31 -13.33 -5.90
C ILE A 163 -1.42 -14.51 -6.87
N PRO A 164 -2.18 -15.57 -6.53
CA PRO A 164 -2.44 -16.66 -7.46
C PRO A 164 -3.12 -16.16 -8.73
N LYS A 165 -2.67 -16.66 -9.91
CA LYS A 165 -3.19 -16.30 -11.25
C LYS A 165 -2.86 -14.88 -11.75
N GLU A 166 -2.14 -14.07 -11.00
CA GLU A 166 -1.57 -12.83 -11.54
C GLU A 166 -0.37 -13.17 -12.44
N THR A 167 -0.22 -12.44 -13.55
CA THR A 167 0.93 -12.62 -14.45
C THR A 167 1.97 -11.51 -14.23
N PRO A 168 3.25 -11.75 -14.56
CA PRO A 168 4.28 -10.72 -14.48
C PRO A 168 3.91 -9.43 -15.22
N GLU A 169 3.27 -9.52 -16.38
CA GLU A 169 2.86 -8.37 -17.21
C GLU A 169 1.83 -7.52 -16.47
N VAL A 170 0.82 -8.15 -15.84
CA VAL A 170 -0.20 -7.44 -15.05
C VAL A 170 0.44 -6.78 -13.82
N TYR A 171 1.38 -7.46 -13.18
CA TYR A 171 2.11 -6.91 -12.03
C TYR A 171 2.97 -5.71 -12.44
N LEU A 172 3.72 -5.79 -13.54
CA LEU A 172 4.56 -4.72 -14.06
C LEU A 172 3.74 -3.50 -14.51
N ASP A 173 2.54 -3.71 -15.08
CA ASP A 173 1.61 -2.63 -15.38
C ASP A 173 1.14 -1.91 -14.11
N LYS A 174 0.79 -2.64 -13.05
CA LYS A 174 0.50 -2.04 -11.73
C LYS A 174 1.69 -1.27 -11.19
N PHE A 175 2.90 -1.83 -11.33
CA PHE A 175 4.13 -1.19 -10.87
C PHE A 175 4.37 0.15 -11.59
N THR A 176 4.14 0.20 -12.89
CA THR A 176 4.26 1.44 -13.68
C THR A 176 3.32 2.54 -13.17
N ARG A 177 2.11 2.16 -12.77
CA ARG A 177 1.11 3.12 -12.27
C ARG A 177 1.40 3.61 -10.86
N MET A 178 1.77 2.72 -9.95
CA MET A 178 1.94 3.02 -8.52
C MET A 178 3.37 3.40 -8.16
N GLY A 179 4.35 2.91 -8.92
CA GLY A 179 5.74 2.87 -8.51
C GLY A 179 5.99 1.80 -7.45
N GLY A 180 7.24 1.68 -7.06
CA GLY A 180 7.62 0.69 -6.06
C GLY A 180 9.10 0.72 -5.73
N ILE A 181 9.53 -0.36 -5.11
CA ILE A 181 10.90 -0.56 -4.65
C ILE A 181 11.43 -1.93 -5.10
N VAL A 182 12.74 -2.03 -5.13
CA VAL A 182 13.47 -3.30 -5.17
C VAL A 182 14.39 -3.36 -3.97
N GLU A 183 14.41 -4.46 -3.25
CA GLU A 183 15.33 -4.66 -2.15
C GLU A 183 15.84 -6.10 -2.08
N GLU A 184 16.96 -6.31 -1.41
CA GLU A 184 17.50 -7.64 -1.17
C GLU A 184 16.51 -8.50 -0.37
N PHE A 185 16.46 -9.80 -0.73
CA PHE A 185 15.69 -10.75 0.05
C PHE A 185 16.55 -11.22 1.23
N MET A 186 16.10 -10.88 2.43
CA MET A 186 16.78 -11.31 3.65
C MET A 186 16.43 -12.77 3.97
N ASP A 187 17.43 -13.63 3.93
CA ASP A 187 17.33 -15.01 4.45
C ASP A 187 17.58 -15.00 5.95
N ALA A 188 16.54 -15.19 6.73
CA ALA A 188 16.62 -15.35 8.17
C ALA A 188 16.06 -16.70 8.57
N ASN A 189 16.70 -17.35 9.56
CA ASN A 189 16.23 -18.61 10.13
C ASN A 189 14.94 -18.42 10.92
N GLU A 190 14.74 -17.24 11.48
CA GLU A 190 13.51 -16.85 12.18
C GLU A 190 12.95 -15.57 11.58
N LYS A 191 11.64 -15.56 11.38
CA LYS A 191 10.89 -14.40 10.92
C LYS A 191 9.83 -14.08 11.94
N CYS A 192 9.94 -12.90 12.56
CA CYS A 192 8.90 -12.37 13.43
C CYS A 192 8.16 -11.24 12.70
N SER A 193 6.84 -11.28 12.74
CA SER A 193 5.99 -10.15 12.37
C SER A 193 5.42 -9.57 13.66
N PRO A 194 5.55 -8.26 13.90
CA PRO A 194 4.98 -7.62 15.08
C PRO A 194 3.46 -7.64 15.07
#